data_2472ae62a8b3b93c6da4ae2ffa0a574b
#
_entry.id   2472ae62a8b3b93c6da4ae2ffa0a574b
#
_cell.length_a   1.000
_cell.length_b   1.000
_cell.length_c   1.000
_cell.angle_alpha   90.00
_cell.angle_beta   90.00
_cell.angle_gamma   90.00
#
_symmetry.space_group_name_H-M   'P 1'
#
loop_
_entity.id
_entity.type
_entity.pdbx_description
1 polymer ?
#
loop_
_entity_poly.entity_id
_entity_poly.type
_entity_poly.pdbx_seq_one_letter_code
_entity_poly.pdbx_strand_id
1 'polypeptide(L)'
;RQVQVARFTPADFVAQINPSAEELETYYKANADKFQSAERADIEYVVLNLAAVQKDIVVPEAELKTYFEQNAARLAGLEERRASHILINADKGASAAERDAARAKAQSLLADVQKSPAQFAELARKNSQDTGSAAKGGDLDFFGRGAMVKPFEEVAFALKKGETSGVVETEFGFHIIRLTDIKQPEQKSFESQRAKLEQEVRTQLAQRKFAEAAEQFTNLVYEQSDSLKPAAERLKLDVQHASNLGREPVAGNTAANNPKLLAAVFSQDSIEKKRNTEAVELAPNVLAAARMTNYSPARTLPLDEVKARVREQVVAQQATERARSEGAAKLAEWKASPDAAKLPAAIVVSREAKQAQPTALVEAALRASTQALPVWVGVDLGSSG
;
A
#
# COMPACT_ATOMS: atom_id res chain seq x y z
N ARG A 1 -28.11 -24.51 -32.36
CA ARG A 1 -29.52 -24.88 -32.53
C ARG A 1 -30.38 -23.66 -32.76
N GLN A 2 -31.48 -23.81 -33.51
CA GLN A 2 -32.50 -22.78 -33.66
C GLN A 2 -33.55 -22.98 -32.56
N VAL A 3 -33.78 -21.91 -31.77
CA VAL A 3 -34.71 -21.93 -30.64
C VAL A 3 -35.57 -20.69 -30.62
N GLN A 4 -36.78 -20.82 -30.07
CA GLN A 4 -37.63 -19.69 -29.68
C GLN A 4 -37.71 -19.70 -28.16
N VAL A 5 -37.57 -18.55 -27.52
CA VAL A 5 -37.45 -18.43 -26.06
C VAL A 5 -38.58 -17.54 -25.53
N ALA A 6 -39.37 -18.09 -24.64
CA ALA A 6 -40.27 -17.32 -23.78
C ALA A 6 -39.62 -17.21 -22.40
N ARG A 7 -39.71 -16.06 -21.76
CA ARG A 7 -39.10 -15.79 -20.49
C ARG A 7 -40.16 -15.27 -19.52
N PHE A 8 -40.15 -15.81 -18.31
CA PHE A 8 -41.00 -15.40 -17.21
C PHE A 8 -40.05 -14.91 -16.09
N THR A 9 -39.96 -13.60 -15.90
CA THR A 9 -39.06 -13.03 -14.92
C THR A 9 -39.83 -12.57 -13.68
N PRO A 10 -39.22 -12.54 -12.49
CA PRO A 10 -39.86 -11.95 -11.32
C PRO A 10 -40.38 -10.53 -11.56
N ALA A 11 -39.64 -9.73 -12.35
CA ALA A 11 -40.05 -8.36 -12.68
C ALA A 11 -41.43 -8.26 -13.35
N ASP A 12 -41.83 -9.28 -14.13
CA ASP A 12 -43.12 -9.33 -14.83
C ASP A 12 -44.30 -9.43 -13.86
N PHE A 13 -44.05 -9.88 -12.63
CA PHE A 13 -45.08 -10.18 -11.63
C PHE A 13 -45.09 -9.25 -10.43
N VAL A 14 -44.03 -8.45 -10.20
CA VAL A 14 -43.90 -7.55 -9.03
C VAL A 14 -45.13 -6.67 -8.83
N ALA A 15 -45.66 -6.08 -9.90
CA ALA A 15 -46.81 -5.20 -9.82
C ALA A 15 -48.14 -5.92 -9.38
N GLN A 16 -48.19 -7.23 -9.51
CA GLN A 16 -49.35 -8.06 -9.14
C GLN A 16 -49.24 -8.59 -7.69
N ILE A 17 -48.09 -8.43 -7.05
CA ILE A 17 -47.82 -8.97 -5.72
C ILE A 17 -48.11 -7.91 -4.67
N ASN A 18 -49.00 -8.23 -3.76
CA ASN A 18 -49.37 -7.35 -2.66
C ASN A 18 -49.50 -8.16 -1.35
N PRO A 19 -48.39 -8.41 -0.64
CA PRO A 19 -48.41 -9.23 0.55
C PRO A 19 -49.29 -8.64 1.65
N SER A 20 -50.02 -9.51 2.30
CA SER A 20 -50.81 -9.15 3.50
C SER A 20 -49.93 -8.86 4.70
N ALA A 21 -50.48 -8.21 5.71
CA ALA A 21 -49.78 -7.96 6.98
C ALA A 21 -49.33 -9.28 7.66
N GLU A 22 -50.14 -10.33 7.55
CA GLU A 22 -49.83 -11.66 8.09
C GLU A 22 -48.64 -12.30 7.37
N GLU A 23 -48.57 -12.20 6.05
CA GLU A 23 -47.45 -12.71 5.25
C GLU A 23 -46.15 -11.98 5.61
N LEU A 24 -46.19 -10.67 5.78
CA LEU A 24 -45.04 -9.87 6.22
C LEU A 24 -44.59 -10.30 7.61
N GLU A 25 -45.49 -10.48 8.55
CA GLU A 25 -45.19 -10.89 9.91
C GLU A 25 -44.59 -12.31 9.95
N THR A 26 -45.15 -13.24 9.18
CA THR A 26 -44.65 -14.62 9.06
C THR A 26 -43.24 -14.65 8.52
N TYR A 27 -42.97 -13.90 7.45
CA TYR A 27 -41.64 -13.79 6.86
C TYR A 27 -40.65 -13.17 7.84
N TYR A 28 -41.05 -12.08 8.52
CA TYR A 28 -40.20 -11.42 9.50
C TYR A 28 -39.82 -12.38 10.63
N LYS A 29 -40.79 -13.11 11.21
CA LYS A 29 -40.52 -14.07 12.29
C LYS A 29 -39.58 -15.18 11.86
N ALA A 30 -39.74 -15.68 10.64
CA ALA A 30 -38.88 -16.75 10.10
C ALA A 30 -37.48 -16.27 9.71
N ASN A 31 -37.26 -14.96 9.55
CA ASN A 31 -36.01 -14.37 9.08
C ASN A 31 -35.53 -13.21 9.99
N ALA A 32 -35.86 -13.24 11.26
CA ALA A 32 -35.55 -12.16 12.22
C ALA A 32 -34.04 -11.82 12.32
N ASP A 33 -33.20 -12.82 12.12
CA ASP A 33 -31.73 -12.70 12.04
C ASP A 33 -31.24 -11.77 10.92
N LYS A 34 -32.01 -11.63 9.84
CA LYS A 34 -31.71 -10.71 8.72
C LYS A 34 -32.04 -9.24 9.02
N PHE A 35 -32.77 -8.99 10.09
CA PHE A 35 -33.29 -7.68 10.47
C PHE A 35 -32.67 -7.18 11.77
N GLN A 36 -31.35 -7.31 11.90
CA GLN A 36 -30.62 -6.83 13.05
C GLN A 36 -29.96 -5.50 12.78
N SER A 37 -29.92 -4.62 13.79
CA SER A 37 -29.01 -3.50 13.82
C SER A 37 -27.62 -3.99 14.19
N ALA A 38 -26.57 -3.41 13.58
CA ALA A 38 -25.23 -3.60 14.09
C ALA A 38 -25.05 -2.86 15.43
N GLU A 39 -24.18 -3.37 16.30
CA GLU A 39 -23.78 -2.60 17.47
C GLU A 39 -23.03 -1.33 17.08
N ARG A 40 -23.18 -0.28 17.88
CA ARG A 40 -22.57 1.03 17.66
C ARG A 40 -22.10 1.64 18.99
N ALA A 41 -21.05 2.44 18.88
CA ALA A 41 -20.53 3.20 20.00
C ALA A 41 -20.23 4.64 19.63
N ASP A 42 -20.44 5.54 20.59
CA ASP A 42 -19.91 6.89 20.59
C ASP A 42 -18.76 6.94 21.59
N ILE A 43 -17.70 7.62 21.24
CA ILE A 43 -16.49 7.73 22.04
C ILE A 43 -15.99 9.17 22.15
N GLU A 44 -15.28 9.44 23.22
CA GLU A 44 -14.28 10.47 23.29
C GLU A 44 -12.90 9.82 23.21
N TYR A 45 -11.92 10.51 22.64
CA TYR A 45 -10.58 9.98 22.49
C TYR A 45 -9.53 11.08 22.44
N VAL A 46 -8.31 10.74 22.79
CA VAL A 46 -7.14 11.61 22.73
C VAL A 46 -6.02 10.91 21.96
N VAL A 47 -5.23 11.70 21.23
CA VAL A 47 -4.10 11.21 20.43
C VAL A 47 -2.83 11.95 20.81
N LEU A 48 -1.81 11.20 21.17
CA LEU A 48 -0.45 11.70 21.38
C LEU A 48 0.40 11.32 20.18
N ASN A 49 0.99 12.31 19.51
CA ASN A 49 1.91 12.11 18.40
C ASN A 49 3.10 13.08 18.48
N LEU A 50 4.08 12.92 17.59
CA LEU A 50 5.24 13.82 17.53
C LEU A 50 4.85 15.27 17.32
N ALA A 51 3.85 15.55 16.47
CA ALA A 51 3.40 16.92 16.21
C ALA A 51 2.86 17.61 17.47
N ALA A 52 2.16 16.87 18.35
CA ALA A 52 1.66 17.40 19.61
C ALA A 52 2.79 17.85 20.56
N VAL A 53 3.89 17.08 20.61
CA VAL A 53 5.03 17.44 21.48
C VAL A 53 5.97 18.47 20.83
N GLN A 54 5.96 18.60 19.50
CA GLN A 54 6.79 19.60 18.79
C GLN A 54 6.34 21.03 19.00
N LYS A 55 5.06 21.27 19.27
CA LYS A 55 4.49 22.63 19.41
C LYS A 55 5.20 23.48 20.46
N ASP A 56 5.61 22.89 21.57
CA ASP A 56 6.20 23.57 22.72
C ASP A 56 7.74 23.43 22.77
N ILE A 57 8.37 22.90 21.72
CA ILE A 57 9.82 22.75 21.71
C ILE A 57 10.48 24.08 21.29
N VAL A 58 11.27 24.64 22.18
CA VAL A 58 12.19 25.73 21.91
C VAL A 58 13.59 25.15 21.79
N VAL A 59 14.28 25.46 20.69
CA VAL A 59 15.68 25.05 20.48
C VAL A 59 16.59 26.20 20.92
N PRO A 60 17.36 26.05 22.02
CA PRO A 60 18.29 27.10 22.47
C PRO A 60 19.39 27.34 21.46
N GLU A 61 19.76 28.60 21.24
CA GLU A 61 20.84 28.98 20.33
C GLU A 61 22.18 28.33 20.66
N ALA A 62 22.51 28.23 21.94
CA ALA A 62 23.73 27.55 22.40
C ALA A 62 23.76 26.07 22.04
N GLU A 63 22.59 25.40 22.06
CA GLU A 63 22.46 24.00 21.70
C GLU A 63 22.62 23.79 20.19
N LEU A 64 22.09 24.71 19.37
CA LEU A 64 22.33 24.72 17.93
C LEU A 64 23.79 24.90 17.57
N LYS A 65 24.48 25.82 18.22
CA LYS A 65 25.94 26.05 18.02
C LYS A 65 26.77 24.83 18.39
N THR A 66 26.47 24.23 19.52
CA THR A 66 27.14 23.00 19.96
C THR A 66 26.90 21.86 18.98
N TYR A 67 25.67 21.71 18.52
CA TYR A 67 25.30 20.70 17.51
C TYR A 67 26.01 20.93 16.18
N PHE A 68 26.13 22.19 15.75
CA PHE A 68 26.89 22.55 14.56
C PHE A 68 28.35 22.18 14.68
N GLU A 69 29.01 22.55 15.78
CA GLU A 69 30.40 22.24 16.03
C GLU A 69 30.66 20.73 16.04
N GLN A 70 29.80 19.97 16.71
CA GLN A 70 29.93 18.51 16.78
C GLN A 70 29.69 17.81 15.43
N ASN A 71 28.95 18.44 14.52
CA ASN A 71 28.61 17.89 13.22
C ASN A 71 29.31 18.61 12.05
N ALA A 72 30.28 19.46 12.31
CA ALA A 72 30.93 20.28 11.29
C ALA A 72 31.51 19.43 10.14
N ALA A 73 32.16 18.33 10.47
CA ALA A 73 32.73 17.41 9.48
C ALA A 73 31.66 16.76 8.59
N ARG A 74 30.55 16.33 9.19
CA ARG A 74 29.40 15.75 8.45
C ARG A 74 28.73 16.78 7.54
N LEU A 75 28.61 18.01 8.01
CA LEU A 75 27.97 19.10 7.26
C LEU A 75 28.85 19.62 6.11
N ALA A 76 30.17 19.52 6.23
CA ALA A 76 31.12 19.87 5.18
C ALA A 76 31.03 18.88 3.99
N GLY A 77 30.53 17.66 4.22
CA GLY A 77 30.52 16.59 3.22
C GLY A 77 31.83 15.80 3.21
N LEU A 78 31.99 14.95 2.23
CA LEU A 78 33.17 14.11 2.05
C LEU A 78 34.02 14.64 0.89
N GLU A 79 35.33 14.38 0.99
CA GLU A 79 36.24 14.61 -0.10
C GLU A 79 35.89 13.71 -1.29
N GLU A 80 35.83 14.30 -2.48
CA GLU A 80 35.63 13.58 -3.75
C GLU A 80 36.89 13.73 -4.61
N ARG A 81 37.23 12.70 -5.32
CA ARG A 81 38.37 12.63 -6.25
C ARG A 81 37.85 12.49 -7.67
N ARG A 82 38.47 13.17 -8.64
CA ARG A 82 38.29 12.93 -10.05
C ARG A 82 39.55 12.31 -10.63
N ALA A 83 39.40 11.17 -11.25
CA ALA A 83 40.48 10.45 -11.86
C ALA A 83 40.20 10.06 -13.27
N SER A 84 41.26 9.92 -14.07
CA SER A 84 41.24 9.21 -15.32
C SER A 84 42.05 7.95 -15.20
N HIS A 85 41.65 6.89 -15.90
CA HIS A 85 42.41 5.65 -15.89
C HIS A 85 42.59 5.02 -17.28
N ILE A 86 43.58 4.17 -17.38
CA ILE A 86 43.77 3.24 -18.48
C ILE A 86 43.62 1.83 -17.89
N LEU A 87 42.66 1.04 -18.36
CA LEU A 87 42.46 -0.34 -17.91
C LEU A 87 42.90 -1.31 -18.98
N ILE A 88 43.74 -2.27 -18.60
CA ILE A 88 44.04 -3.46 -19.36
C ILE A 88 43.41 -4.65 -18.67
N ASN A 89 42.39 -5.23 -19.29
CA ASN A 89 41.60 -6.32 -18.73
C ASN A 89 42.45 -7.54 -18.42
N ALA A 90 42.29 -8.08 -17.27
CA ALA A 90 42.73 -9.39 -16.83
C ALA A 90 41.90 -9.76 -15.57
N ASP A 91 40.72 -10.29 -15.80
CA ASP A 91 39.83 -10.64 -14.72
C ASP A 91 40.36 -11.81 -13.87
N LYS A 92 39.66 -12.11 -12.77
CA LYS A 92 40.07 -13.19 -11.87
C LYS A 92 40.14 -14.58 -12.51
N GLY A 93 39.44 -14.78 -13.64
CA GLY A 93 39.44 -16.03 -14.40
C GLY A 93 40.55 -16.13 -15.44
N ALA A 94 41.28 -15.03 -15.68
CA ALA A 94 42.39 -15.02 -16.64
C ALA A 94 43.54 -15.93 -16.19
N SER A 95 44.17 -16.61 -17.14
CA SER A 95 45.35 -17.44 -16.91
C SER A 95 46.56 -16.57 -16.43
N ALA A 96 47.52 -17.19 -15.78
CA ALA A 96 48.75 -16.51 -15.39
C ALA A 96 49.47 -15.85 -16.60
N ALA A 97 49.49 -16.53 -17.74
CA ALA A 97 50.10 -15.96 -18.94
C ALA A 97 49.33 -14.73 -19.46
N GLU A 98 48.01 -14.74 -19.45
CA GLU A 98 47.15 -13.61 -19.82
C GLU A 98 47.33 -12.43 -18.86
N ARG A 99 47.41 -12.70 -17.57
CA ARG A 99 47.68 -11.66 -16.56
C ARG A 99 49.06 -11.06 -16.73
N ASP A 100 50.08 -11.87 -16.96
CA ASP A 100 51.46 -11.37 -17.21
C ASP A 100 51.54 -10.53 -18.48
N ALA A 101 50.86 -10.93 -19.55
CA ALA A 101 50.78 -10.15 -20.78
C ALA A 101 50.05 -8.81 -20.57
N ALA A 102 48.93 -8.80 -19.82
CA ALA A 102 48.21 -7.58 -19.48
C ALA A 102 49.04 -6.64 -18.60
N ARG A 103 49.75 -7.18 -17.64
CA ARG A 103 50.66 -6.42 -16.79
C ARG A 103 51.78 -5.79 -17.61
N ALA A 104 52.41 -6.55 -18.50
CA ALA A 104 53.48 -6.04 -19.35
C ALA A 104 52.97 -4.92 -20.27
N LYS A 105 51.78 -5.06 -20.84
CA LYS A 105 51.13 -4.02 -21.64
C LYS A 105 50.87 -2.75 -20.81
N ALA A 106 50.35 -2.90 -19.60
CA ALA A 106 50.15 -1.77 -18.69
C ALA A 106 51.45 -1.06 -18.32
N GLN A 107 52.50 -1.80 -18.06
CA GLN A 107 53.85 -1.24 -17.80
C GLN A 107 54.41 -0.48 -19.00
N SER A 108 54.22 -0.99 -20.24
CA SER A 108 54.63 -0.29 -21.46
C SER A 108 53.86 1.03 -21.62
N LEU A 109 52.55 1.01 -21.40
CA LEU A 109 51.69 2.21 -21.45
C LEU A 109 52.07 3.21 -20.35
N LEU A 110 52.45 2.74 -19.17
CA LEU A 110 52.94 3.61 -18.11
C LEU A 110 54.20 4.34 -18.50
N ALA A 111 55.14 3.64 -19.16
CA ALA A 111 56.33 4.27 -19.70
C ALA A 111 56.02 5.34 -20.76
N ASP A 112 55.01 5.10 -21.61
CA ASP A 112 54.59 6.11 -22.59
C ASP A 112 53.94 7.32 -21.92
N VAL A 113 53.11 7.11 -20.89
CA VAL A 113 52.51 8.17 -20.08
C VAL A 113 53.61 9.01 -19.37
N GLN A 114 54.62 8.36 -18.83
CA GLN A 114 55.73 9.04 -18.15
C GLN A 114 56.55 9.90 -19.11
N LYS A 115 56.76 9.44 -20.35
CA LYS A 115 57.43 10.23 -21.39
C LYS A 115 56.60 11.42 -21.86
N SER A 116 55.29 11.27 -21.96
CA SER A 116 54.41 12.31 -22.46
C SER A 116 53.12 12.38 -21.64
N PRO A 117 53.13 12.94 -20.43
CA PRO A 117 51.95 12.97 -19.54
C PRO A 117 50.71 13.67 -20.13
N ALA A 118 50.93 14.62 -21.04
CA ALA A 118 49.85 15.35 -21.70
C ALA A 118 49.03 14.44 -22.64
N GLN A 119 49.60 13.30 -23.06
CA GLN A 119 48.92 12.35 -23.97
C GLN A 119 48.11 11.28 -23.24
N PHE A 120 47.95 11.38 -21.92
CA PHE A 120 47.19 10.38 -21.12
C PHE A 120 45.81 10.09 -21.71
N ALA A 121 45.03 11.13 -22.01
CA ALA A 121 43.69 10.99 -22.55
C ALA A 121 43.68 10.27 -23.91
N GLU A 122 44.66 10.56 -24.78
CA GLU A 122 44.78 9.88 -26.08
C GLU A 122 45.20 8.43 -25.92
N LEU A 123 46.14 8.14 -25.00
CA LEU A 123 46.56 6.78 -24.68
C LEU A 123 45.39 5.97 -24.09
N ALA A 124 44.54 6.59 -23.27
CA ALA A 124 43.35 5.99 -22.72
C ALA A 124 42.33 5.67 -23.82
N ARG A 125 42.05 6.60 -24.74
CA ARG A 125 41.14 6.37 -25.87
C ARG A 125 41.58 5.21 -26.75
N LYS A 126 42.90 5.09 -26.99
CA LYS A 126 43.44 4.06 -27.88
C LYS A 126 43.60 2.69 -27.23
N ASN A 127 43.86 2.64 -25.92
CA ASN A 127 44.32 1.42 -25.29
C ASN A 127 43.48 0.96 -24.12
N SER A 128 42.69 1.85 -23.49
CA SER A 128 41.88 1.45 -22.36
C SER A 128 40.74 0.53 -22.78
N GLN A 129 40.58 -0.56 -22.05
CA GLN A 129 39.54 -1.55 -22.24
C GLN A 129 38.31 -1.30 -21.37
N ASP A 130 38.31 -0.21 -20.60
CA ASP A 130 37.10 0.28 -19.92
C ASP A 130 36.22 1.03 -20.91
N THR A 131 35.18 0.37 -21.43
CA THR A 131 34.26 0.91 -22.42
C THR A 131 33.46 2.13 -21.90
N GLY A 132 33.32 2.27 -20.58
CA GLY A 132 32.59 3.37 -19.96
C GLY A 132 33.34 4.71 -19.97
N SER A 133 34.67 4.66 -19.89
CA SER A 133 35.51 5.86 -19.78
C SER A 133 36.49 6.07 -20.91
N ALA A 134 36.88 5.03 -21.69
CA ALA A 134 37.90 5.11 -22.71
C ALA A 134 37.66 6.25 -23.71
N ALA A 135 36.45 6.37 -24.25
CA ALA A 135 36.08 7.42 -25.22
C ALA A 135 36.19 8.85 -24.63
N LYS A 136 36.08 8.97 -23.32
CA LYS A 136 36.25 10.23 -22.55
C LYS A 136 37.71 10.46 -22.13
N GLY A 137 38.67 9.73 -22.65
CA GLY A 137 40.06 9.81 -22.22
C GLY A 137 40.34 9.16 -20.86
N GLY A 138 39.53 8.20 -20.49
CA GLY A 138 39.61 7.48 -19.20
C GLY A 138 38.96 8.18 -18.03
N ASP A 139 38.28 9.31 -18.23
CA ASP A 139 37.69 10.11 -17.16
C ASP A 139 36.51 9.38 -16.49
N LEU A 140 36.63 9.24 -15.18
CA LEU A 140 35.66 8.56 -14.31
C LEU A 140 34.72 9.53 -13.58
N ASP A 141 34.88 10.85 -13.83
CA ASP A 141 34.21 11.90 -13.08
C ASP A 141 34.57 11.89 -11.58
N PHE A 142 33.85 12.68 -10.74
CA PHE A 142 34.07 12.70 -9.31
C PHE A 142 33.46 11.49 -8.62
N PHE A 143 34.21 10.92 -7.70
CA PHE A 143 33.77 9.80 -6.84
C PHE A 143 34.26 9.96 -5.42
N GLY A 144 33.47 9.52 -4.46
CA GLY A 144 33.82 9.43 -3.06
C GLY A 144 34.41 8.07 -2.68
N ARG A 145 34.82 7.93 -1.42
CA ARG A 145 35.22 6.62 -0.88
C ARG A 145 34.05 5.64 -0.89
N GLY A 146 34.33 4.39 -1.19
CA GLY A 146 33.36 3.31 -1.32
C GLY A 146 32.78 3.13 -2.71
N ALA A 147 33.05 4.04 -3.66
CA ALA A 147 32.55 3.96 -5.02
C ALA A 147 33.40 3.05 -5.94
N MET A 148 34.68 2.91 -5.64
CA MET A 148 35.63 2.12 -6.44
C MET A 148 36.10 0.89 -5.66
N VAL A 149 36.64 -0.11 -6.38
CA VAL A 149 37.27 -1.25 -5.73
C VAL A 149 38.47 -0.82 -4.89
N LYS A 150 38.65 -1.49 -3.76
CA LYS A 150 39.60 -1.05 -2.72
C LYS A 150 41.02 -0.72 -3.21
N PRO A 151 41.70 -1.55 -4.04
CA PRO A 151 43.06 -1.22 -4.51
C PRO A 151 43.08 0.05 -5.38
N PHE A 152 42.05 0.28 -6.19
CA PHE A 152 41.93 1.51 -6.97
C PHE A 152 41.69 2.73 -6.09
N GLU A 153 40.79 2.62 -5.12
CA GLU A 153 40.42 3.69 -4.20
C GLU A 153 41.63 4.13 -3.36
N GLU A 154 42.37 3.19 -2.78
CA GLU A 154 43.52 3.48 -1.95
C GLU A 154 44.59 4.31 -2.74
N VAL A 155 44.82 3.94 -3.99
CA VAL A 155 45.77 4.66 -4.85
C VAL A 155 45.22 6.04 -5.23
N ALA A 156 43.96 6.10 -5.69
CA ALA A 156 43.35 7.36 -6.11
C ALA A 156 43.29 8.40 -5.00
N PHE A 157 43.08 7.96 -3.75
CA PHE A 157 43.02 8.86 -2.57
C PHE A 157 44.43 9.18 -1.98
N ALA A 158 45.48 8.46 -2.39
CA ALA A 158 46.88 8.78 -2.01
C ALA A 158 47.53 9.73 -2.99
N LEU A 159 47.12 9.76 -4.26
CA LEU A 159 47.72 10.63 -5.29
C LEU A 159 47.46 12.12 -5.02
N LYS A 160 48.41 12.95 -5.44
CA LYS A 160 48.23 14.41 -5.53
C LYS A 160 47.60 14.77 -6.90
N LYS A 161 46.93 15.91 -6.94
CA LYS A 161 46.38 16.44 -8.19
C LYS A 161 47.44 16.53 -9.27
N GLY A 162 47.13 15.94 -10.44
CA GLY A 162 48.04 15.87 -11.57
C GLY A 162 48.99 14.67 -11.57
N GLU A 163 49.08 13.93 -10.46
CA GLU A 163 49.96 12.78 -10.30
C GLU A 163 49.37 11.53 -10.97
N THR A 164 50.25 10.71 -11.53
CA THR A 164 49.92 9.42 -12.14
C THR A 164 50.50 8.29 -11.30
N SER A 165 49.73 7.24 -11.07
CA SER A 165 50.13 6.05 -10.33
C SER A 165 51.14 5.18 -11.09
N GLY A 166 51.72 4.21 -10.41
CA GLY A 166 52.23 3.01 -11.03
C GLY A 166 51.11 2.13 -11.57
N VAL A 167 51.45 0.91 -12.00
CA VAL A 167 50.45 -0.08 -12.36
C VAL A 167 49.75 -0.61 -11.12
N VAL A 168 48.43 -0.53 -11.11
CA VAL A 168 47.59 -0.95 -9.99
C VAL A 168 46.77 -2.18 -10.40
N GLU A 169 46.95 -3.28 -9.68
CA GLU A 169 46.20 -4.52 -9.91
C GLU A 169 44.85 -4.51 -9.17
N THR A 170 43.80 -4.85 -9.87
CA THR A 170 42.44 -5.07 -9.30
C THR A 170 41.86 -6.37 -9.83
N GLU A 171 40.65 -6.71 -9.40
CA GLU A 171 39.91 -7.85 -9.94
C GLU A 171 39.53 -7.71 -11.43
N PHE A 172 39.55 -6.51 -12.00
CA PHE A 172 39.27 -6.25 -13.40
C PHE A 172 40.52 -6.30 -14.29
N GLY A 173 41.67 -6.18 -13.72
CA GLY A 173 42.94 -6.14 -14.44
C GLY A 173 43.92 -5.12 -13.90
N PHE A 174 44.66 -4.47 -14.78
CA PHE A 174 45.73 -3.57 -14.49
C PHE A 174 45.38 -2.14 -14.89
N HIS A 175 45.48 -1.20 -13.94
CA HIS A 175 45.13 0.19 -14.13
C HIS A 175 46.36 1.10 -14.05
N ILE A 176 46.34 2.15 -14.85
CA ILE A 176 47.14 3.34 -14.65
C ILE A 176 46.20 4.47 -14.31
N ILE A 177 46.37 5.07 -13.14
CA ILE A 177 45.41 6.04 -12.59
C ILE A 177 46.08 7.41 -12.56
N ARG A 178 45.41 8.43 -13.09
CA ARG A 178 45.83 9.83 -12.97
C ARG A 178 44.76 10.61 -12.22
N LEU A 179 45.17 11.24 -11.14
CA LEU A 179 44.29 12.12 -10.39
C LEU A 179 44.19 13.48 -11.08
N THR A 180 43.01 13.83 -11.55
CA THR A 180 42.80 15.05 -12.33
C THR A 180 42.26 16.20 -11.49
N ASP A 181 41.49 15.90 -10.45
CA ASP A 181 40.99 16.93 -9.55
C ASP A 181 40.66 16.37 -8.15
N ILE A 182 40.58 17.29 -7.19
CA ILE A 182 40.21 17.00 -5.81
C ILE A 182 39.16 18.04 -5.39
N LYS A 183 38.00 17.57 -5.00
CA LYS A 183 36.95 18.42 -4.41
C LYS A 183 36.98 18.24 -2.90
N GLN A 184 37.53 19.26 -2.22
CA GLN A 184 37.62 19.24 -0.77
C GLN A 184 36.23 19.44 -0.13
N PRO A 185 36.00 18.90 1.07
CA PRO A 185 34.82 19.23 1.86
C PRO A 185 34.64 20.73 1.98
N GLU A 186 33.45 21.22 1.65
CA GLU A 186 33.13 22.62 1.76
C GLU A 186 32.78 22.99 3.20
N GLN A 187 33.57 23.88 3.80
CA GLN A 187 33.26 24.44 5.12
C GLN A 187 32.00 25.31 5.04
N LYS A 188 30.89 24.82 5.58
CA LYS A 188 29.65 25.57 5.63
C LYS A 188 29.54 26.43 6.87
N SER A 189 29.02 27.64 6.74
CA SER A 189 28.82 28.52 7.88
C SER A 189 27.64 28.06 8.74
N PHE A 190 27.64 28.37 10.03
CA PHE A 190 26.53 28.14 10.92
C PHE A 190 25.24 28.76 10.40
N GLU A 191 25.29 30.03 9.97
CA GLU A 191 24.11 30.74 9.44
C GLU A 191 23.50 30.04 8.19
N SER A 192 24.34 29.52 7.30
CA SER A 192 23.87 28.81 6.10
C SER A 192 23.17 27.48 6.43
N GLN A 193 23.48 26.88 7.58
CA GLN A 193 22.94 25.60 8.01
C GLN A 193 21.88 25.72 9.11
N ARG A 194 21.69 26.91 9.68
CA ARG A 194 20.86 27.17 10.84
C ARG A 194 19.45 26.53 10.76
N ALA A 195 18.72 26.79 9.66
CA ALA A 195 17.35 26.27 9.52
C ALA A 195 17.30 24.74 9.50
N LYS A 196 18.26 24.09 8.82
CA LYS A 196 18.37 22.65 8.75
C LYS A 196 18.75 22.05 10.11
N LEU A 197 19.70 22.66 10.80
CA LEU A 197 20.14 22.23 12.13
C LEU A 197 19.02 22.37 13.16
N GLU A 198 18.31 23.47 13.12
CA GLU A 198 17.15 23.69 14.00
C GLU A 198 16.09 22.60 13.80
N GLN A 199 15.82 22.22 12.57
CA GLN A 199 14.88 21.14 12.29
C GLN A 199 15.40 19.78 12.79
N GLU A 200 16.68 19.48 12.60
CA GLU A 200 17.29 18.24 13.09
C GLU A 200 17.27 18.16 14.63
N VAL A 201 17.69 19.22 15.32
CA VAL A 201 17.67 19.30 16.79
C VAL A 201 16.25 19.25 17.33
N ARG A 202 15.31 19.97 16.70
CA ARG A 202 13.90 19.94 17.06
C ARG A 202 13.31 18.53 16.96
N THR A 203 13.65 17.80 15.90
CA THR A 203 13.22 16.41 15.73
C THR A 203 13.76 15.49 16.82
N GLN A 204 15.04 15.62 17.16
CA GLN A 204 15.66 14.83 18.23
C GLN A 204 15.04 15.14 19.61
N LEU A 205 14.82 16.41 19.90
CA LEU A 205 14.13 16.84 21.14
C LEU A 205 12.69 16.34 21.17
N ALA A 206 11.99 16.37 20.04
CA ALA A 206 10.62 15.85 19.93
C ALA A 206 10.55 14.35 20.22
N GLN A 207 11.47 13.55 19.68
CA GLN A 207 11.52 12.11 19.95
C GLN A 207 11.75 11.81 21.43
N ARG A 208 12.65 12.56 22.07
CA ARG A 208 12.92 12.42 23.50
C ARG A 208 11.72 12.80 24.35
N LYS A 209 11.11 13.96 24.06
CA LYS A 209 9.88 14.40 24.75
C LYS A 209 8.72 13.47 24.48
N PHE A 210 8.61 12.91 23.28
CA PHE A 210 7.57 11.94 22.98
C PHE A 210 7.69 10.69 23.86
N ALA A 211 8.88 10.16 24.07
CA ALA A 211 9.11 8.99 24.92
C ALA A 211 8.64 9.26 26.36
N GLU A 212 8.99 10.43 26.93
CA GLU A 212 8.53 10.84 28.25
C GLU A 212 7.01 11.06 28.30
N ALA A 213 6.46 11.73 27.29
CA ALA A 213 5.01 11.97 27.18
C ALA A 213 4.23 10.67 27.00
N ALA A 214 4.76 9.70 26.26
CA ALA A 214 4.14 8.38 26.05
C ALA A 214 4.02 7.60 27.37
N GLU A 215 5.05 7.64 28.20
CA GLU A 215 5.00 7.04 29.54
C GLU A 215 3.94 7.72 30.42
N GLN A 216 3.95 9.06 30.47
CA GLN A 216 2.94 9.82 31.22
C GLN A 216 1.52 9.56 30.71
N PHE A 217 1.35 9.52 29.39
CA PHE A 217 0.06 9.24 28.76
C PHE A 217 -0.48 7.86 29.18
N THR A 218 0.35 6.84 29.06
CA THR A 218 0.00 5.47 29.42
C THR A 218 -0.41 5.37 30.89
N ASN A 219 0.37 5.98 31.78
CA ASN A 219 0.08 5.97 33.22
C ASN A 219 -1.21 6.73 33.54
N LEU A 220 -1.40 7.93 32.99
CA LEU A 220 -2.56 8.76 33.29
C LEU A 220 -3.87 8.14 32.81
N VAL A 221 -3.90 7.57 31.60
CA VAL A 221 -5.15 6.94 31.09
C VAL A 221 -5.50 5.68 31.86
N TYR A 222 -4.52 4.99 32.40
CA TYR A 222 -4.72 3.80 33.23
C TYR A 222 -5.14 4.15 34.67
N GLU A 223 -4.42 5.03 35.33
CA GLU A 223 -4.67 5.42 36.71
C GLU A 223 -5.96 6.24 36.89
N GLN A 224 -6.25 7.12 35.93
CA GLN A 224 -7.48 7.94 35.88
C GLN A 224 -8.48 7.33 34.88
N SER A 225 -8.85 6.08 35.11
CA SER A 225 -9.53 5.23 34.14
C SER A 225 -10.96 5.67 33.74
N ASP A 226 -11.56 6.60 34.44
CA ASP A 226 -12.93 7.11 34.22
C ASP A 226 -12.98 8.45 33.48
N SER A 227 -11.83 9.01 33.11
CA SER A 227 -11.76 10.27 32.37
C SER A 227 -10.48 10.35 31.54
N LEU A 228 -10.57 10.90 30.32
CA LEU A 228 -9.41 11.26 29.47
C LEU A 228 -8.89 12.68 29.77
N LYS A 229 -9.67 13.48 30.53
CA LYS A 229 -9.35 14.87 30.80
C LYS A 229 -7.99 15.07 31.51
N PRO A 230 -7.61 14.29 32.52
CA PRO A 230 -6.30 14.44 33.14
C PRO A 230 -5.12 14.26 32.21
N ALA A 231 -5.17 13.27 31.31
CA ALA A 231 -4.15 13.06 30.29
C ALA A 231 -4.15 14.21 29.27
N ALA A 232 -5.32 14.63 28.80
CA ALA A 232 -5.47 15.74 27.86
C ALA A 232 -4.91 17.05 28.43
N GLU A 233 -5.25 17.41 29.66
CA GLU A 233 -4.76 18.64 30.32
C GLU A 233 -3.26 18.59 30.58
N ARG A 234 -2.75 17.46 31.10
CA ARG A 234 -1.32 17.30 31.42
C ARG A 234 -0.42 17.39 30.20
N LEU A 235 -0.85 16.80 29.09
CA LEU A 235 -0.08 16.70 27.86
C LEU A 235 -0.54 17.70 26.77
N LYS A 236 -1.47 18.60 27.11
CA LYS A 236 -2.02 19.62 26.21
C LYS A 236 -2.58 19.02 24.92
N LEU A 237 -3.35 17.94 25.07
CA LEU A 237 -4.03 17.26 23.98
C LEU A 237 -5.50 17.66 23.93
N ASP A 238 -6.08 17.64 22.74
CA ASP A 238 -7.51 17.89 22.56
C ASP A 238 -8.30 16.60 22.77
N VAL A 239 -9.37 16.65 23.54
CA VAL A 239 -10.36 15.56 23.60
C VAL A 239 -11.23 15.68 22.37
N GLN A 240 -11.21 14.64 21.56
CA GLN A 240 -11.98 14.52 20.33
C GLN A 240 -13.16 13.59 20.54
N HIS A 241 -14.17 13.69 19.68
CA HIS A 241 -15.37 12.87 19.74
C HIS A 241 -15.60 12.18 18.39
N ALA A 242 -16.10 10.95 18.45
CA ALA A 242 -16.55 10.22 17.28
C ALA A 242 -17.82 9.44 17.64
N SER A 243 -18.77 9.41 16.72
CA SER A 243 -20.07 8.79 16.92
C SER A 243 -20.37 7.72 15.88
N ASN A 244 -21.28 6.83 16.23
CA ASN A 244 -21.79 5.77 15.36
C ASN A 244 -20.70 4.83 14.82
N LEU A 245 -19.69 4.54 15.64
CA LEU A 245 -18.61 3.62 15.30
C LEU A 245 -19.09 2.17 15.41
N GLY A 246 -18.67 1.34 14.45
CA GLY A 246 -18.79 -0.12 14.50
C GLY A 246 -17.48 -0.79 14.87
N ARG A 247 -17.48 -2.13 15.04
CA ARG A 247 -16.25 -2.91 15.27
C ARG A 247 -15.27 -2.84 14.10
N GLU A 248 -15.82 -2.83 12.90
CA GLU A 248 -15.01 -2.76 11.69
C GLU A 248 -14.81 -1.30 11.28
N PRO A 249 -13.58 -0.95 10.86
CA PRO A 249 -13.31 0.38 10.36
C PRO A 249 -14.08 0.63 9.05
N VAL A 250 -14.59 1.84 8.92
CA VAL A 250 -15.17 2.33 7.65
C VAL A 250 -14.13 3.13 6.87
N ALA A 251 -14.45 3.53 5.65
CA ALA A 251 -13.55 4.38 4.87
C ALA A 251 -13.23 5.69 5.60
N GLY A 252 -11.96 6.03 5.68
CA GLY A 252 -11.44 7.20 6.39
C GLY A 252 -10.18 6.86 7.19
N ASN A 253 -9.30 7.83 7.33
CA ASN A 253 -8.01 7.65 8.03
C ASN A 253 -7.96 8.51 9.30
N THR A 254 -8.91 8.34 10.19
CA THR A 254 -8.91 9.00 11.51
C THR A 254 -8.45 8.02 12.60
N ALA A 255 -7.92 8.55 13.69
CA ALA A 255 -7.52 7.73 14.83
C ALA A 255 -8.71 6.94 15.40
N ALA A 256 -9.91 7.54 15.46
CA ALA A 256 -11.13 6.89 15.92
C ALA A 256 -11.54 5.69 15.08
N ASN A 257 -11.15 5.65 13.80
CA ASN A 257 -11.46 4.58 12.86
C ASN A 257 -10.31 3.55 12.71
N ASN A 258 -9.30 3.63 13.55
CA ASN A 258 -8.19 2.68 13.55
C ASN A 258 -8.64 1.32 14.12
N PRO A 259 -8.36 0.20 13.45
CA PRO A 259 -8.81 -1.12 13.90
C PRO A 259 -8.31 -1.50 15.29
N LYS A 260 -7.10 -1.08 15.67
CA LYS A 260 -6.56 -1.34 17.02
C LYS A 260 -7.32 -0.59 18.11
N LEU A 261 -7.66 0.68 17.85
CA LEU A 261 -8.44 1.47 18.80
C LEU A 261 -9.88 0.96 18.89
N LEU A 262 -10.50 0.62 17.76
CA LEU A 262 -11.83 0.03 17.72
C LEU A 262 -11.88 -1.30 18.49
N ALA A 263 -10.88 -2.16 18.35
CA ALA A 263 -10.79 -3.40 19.11
C ALA A 263 -10.74 -3.15 20.63
N ALA A 264 -10.01 -2.14 21.07
CA ALA A 264 -9.94 -1.75 22.47
C ALA A 264 -11.28 -1.16 22.97
N VAL A 265 -11.91 -0.30 22.17
CA VAL A 265 -13.22 0.33 22.50
C VAL A 265 -14.30 -0.72 22.65
N PHE A 266 -14.38 -1.68 21.74
CA PHE A 266 -15.38 -2.75 21.77
C PHE A 266 -14.98 -3.98 22.60
N SER A 267 -13.95 -3.86 23.43
CA SER A 267 -13.63 -4.90 24.41
C SER A 267 -14.76 -5.02 25.44
N GLN A 268 -14.92 -6.21 26.01
CA GLN A 268 -15.94 -6.45 27.02
C GLN A 268 -15.79 -5.50 28.21
N ASP A 269 -14.56 -5.29 28.67
CA ASP A 269 -14.27 -4.40 29.81
C ASP A 269 -14.66 -2.94 29.53
N SER A 270 -14.38 -2.46 28.31
CA SER A 270 -14.74 -1.09 27.89
C SER A 270 -16.27 -0.92 27.81
N ILE A 271 -16.99 -1.90 27.29
CA ILE A 271 -18.46 -1.89 27.16
C ILE A 271 -19.12 -1.89 28.57
N GLU A 272 -18.68 -2.80 29.45
CA GLU A 272 -19.30 -2.99 30.74
C GLU A 272 -18.96 -1.89 31.74
N LYS A 273 -17.70 -1.49 31.81
CA LYS A 273 -17.21 -0.53 32.84
C LYS A 273 -17.13 0.91 32.35
N LYS A 274 -17.21 1.15 31.04
CA LYS A 274 -17.07 2.47 30.40
C LYS A 274 -15.83 3.24 30.87
N ARG A 275 -14.73 2.50 31.08
CA ARG A 275 -13.43 3.06 31.43
C ARG A 275 -12.64 3.43 30.19
N ASN A 276 -11.59 4.22 30.37
CA ASN A 276 -10.60 4.45 29.33
C ASN A 276 -10.06 3.11 28.82
N THR A 277 -9.81 3.03 27.53
CA THR A 277 -8.93 1.98 27.00
C THR A 277 -7.52 2.18 27.55
N GLU A 278 -6.71 1.15 27.52
CA GLU A 278 -5.27 1.33 27.64
C GLU A 278 -4.76 2.23 26.50
N ALA A 279 -3.55 2.76 26.65
CA ALA A 279 -2.88 3.44 25.56
C ALA A 279 -2.59 2.46 24.44
N VAL A 280 -3.09 2.75 23.23
CA VAL A 280 -2.98 1.89 22.04
C VAL A 280 -2.03 2.54 21.06
N GLU A 281 -0.99 1.82 20.64
CA GLU A 281 -0.10 2.27 19.57
C GLU A 281 -0.78 2.05 18.21
N LEU A 282 -1.22 3.13 17.58
CA LEU A 282 -1.87 3.11 16.27
C LEU A 282 -0.85 3.00 15.12
N ALA A 283 0.27 3.67 15.29
CA ALA A 283 1.42 3.69 14.37
C ALA A 283 2.67 4.10 15.17
N PRO A 284 3.89 3.98 14.62
CA PRO A 284 5.09 4.48 15.28
C PRO A 284 4.94 5.94 15.71
N ASN A 285 5.22 6.23 16.98
CA ASN A 285 5.07 7.55 17.60
C ASN A 285 3.63 8.12 17.54
N VAL A 286 2.62 7.26 17.54
CA VAL A 286 1.21 7.64 17.64
C VAL A 286 0.50 6.75 18.65
N LEU A 287 0.19 7.29 19.80
CA LEU A 287 -0.61 6.64 20.84
C LEU A 287 -2.02 7.25 20.89
N ALA A 288 -3.00 6.44 21.16
CA ALA A 288 -4.36 6.91 21.43
C ALA A 288 -4.97 6.17 22.62
N ALA A 289 -5.88 6.82 23.29
CA ALA A 289 -6.78 6.19 24.24
C ALA A 289 -8.19 6.73 24.00
N ALA A 290 -9.17 5.89 24.21
CA ALA A 290 -10.57 6.24 24.02
C ALA A 290 -11.40 5.84 25.24
N ARG A 291 -12.56 6.46 25.37
CA ARG A 291 -13.56 6.13 26.37
C ARG A 291 -14.94 6.11 25.71
N MET A 292 -15.68 5.06 25.96
CA MET A 292 -17.03 4.91 25.45
C MET A 292 -17.98 5.84 26.18
N THR A 293 -18.65 6.71 25.46
CA THR A 293 -19.65 7.65 26.01
C THR A 293 -21.06 7.11 25.85
N ASN A 294 -21.33 6.38 24.76
CA ASN A 294 -22.59 5.71 24.52
C ASN A 294 -22.36 4.36 23.83
N TYR A 295 -23.21 3.39 24.15
CA TYR A 295 -23.18 2.07 23.54
C TYR A 295 -24.58 1.61 23.15
N SER A 296 -24.76 1.23 21.92
CA SER A 296 -25.98 0.65 21.39
C SER A 296 -25.69 -0.79 20.96
N PRO A 297 -26.16 -1.79 21.71
CA PRO A 297 -25.93 -3.19 21.34
C PRO A 297 -26.66 -3.55 20.06
N ALA A 298 -26.16 -4.58 19.37
CA ALA A 298 -26.91 -5.20 18.30
C ALA A 298 -28.26 -5.69 18.82
N ARG A 299 -29.34 -5.41 18.10
CA ARG A 299 -30.68 -5.84 18.43
C ARG A 299 -31.46 -6.22 17.20
N THR A 300 -32.41 -7.13 17.35
CA THR A 300 -33.41 -7.37 16.30
C THR A 300 -34.32 -6.14 16.21
N LEU A 301 -34.37 -5.56 15.01
CA LEU A 301 -35.23 -4.42 14.73
C LEU A 301 -36.71 -4.87 14.67
N PRO A 302 -37.62 -4.19 15.38
CA PRO A 302 -39.05 -4.53 15.30
C PRO A 302 -39.57 -4.41 13.87
N LEU A 303 -40.61 -5.19 13.55
CA LEU A 303 -41.19 -5.21 12.22
C LEU A 303 -41.55 -3.81 11.70
N ASP A 304 -42.06 -2.93 12.55
CA ASP A 304 -42.42 -1.57 12.14
C ASP A 304 -41.26 -0.74 11.63
N GLU A 305 -40.06 -0.93 12.18
CA GLU A 305 -38.85 -0.26 11.72
C GLU A 305 -38.31 -0.81 10.38
N VAL A 306 -38.62 -2.07 10.06
CA VAL A 306 -38.07 -2.77 8.88
C VAL A 306 -39.13 -3.18 7.87
N LYS A 307 -40.38 -2.77 8.06
CA LYS A 307 -41.55 -3.21 7.28
C LYS A 307 -41.33 -3.04 5.76
N ALA A 308 -40.74 -1.93 5.34
CA ALA A 308 -40.44 -1.71 3.92
C ALA A 308 -39.44 -2.74 3.37
N ARG A 309 -38.38 -3.06 4.12
CA ARG A 309 -37.39 -4.07 3.74
C ARG A 309 -37.98 -5.47 3.73
N VAL A 310 -38.81 -5.80 4.73
CA VAL A 310 -39.53 -7.08 4.78
C VAL A 310 -40.44 -7.21 3.57
N ARG A 311 -41.23 -6.17 3.26
CA ARG A 311 -42.09 -6.14 2.09
C ARG A 311 -41.32 -6.36 0.77
N GLU A 312 -40.23 -5.68 0.58
CA GLU A 312 -39.38 -5.83 -0.60
C GLU A 312 -38.91 -7.29 -0.78
N GLN A 313 -38.47 -7.94 0.27
CA GLN A 313 -38.00 -9.32 0.23
C GLN A 313 -39.16 -10.32 -0.01
N VAL A 314 -40.31 -10.10 0.61
CA VAL A 314 -41.47 -10.92 0.39
C VAL A 314 -41.98 -10.78 -1.05
N VAL A 315 -42.07 -9.56 -1.56
CA VAL A 315 -42.44 -9.29 -2.96
C VAL A 315 -41.49 -9.99 -3.93
N ALA A 316 -40.19 -9.87 -3.71
CA ALA A 316 -39.16 -10.52 -4.54
C ALA A 316 -39.31 -12.06 -4.52
N GLN A 317 -39.53 -12.64 -3.33
CA GLN A 317 -39.73 -14.08 -3.19
C GLN A 317 -41.01 -14.53 -3.91
N GLN A 318 -42.14 -13.88 -3.66
CA GLN A 318 -43.40 -14.23 -4.27
C GLN A 318 -43.41 -14.02 -5.79
N ALA A 319 -42.73 -12.96 -6.27
CA ALA A 319 -42.58 -12.71 -7.70
C ALA A 319 -41.74 -13.81 -8.39
N THR A 320 -40.66 -14.25 -7.73
CA THR A 320 -39.86 -15.38 -8.25
C THR A 320 -40.66 -16.68 -8.30
N GLU A 321 -41.45 -16.96 -7.27
CA GLU A 321 -42.30 -18.14 -7.21
C GLU A 321 -43.43 -18.10 -8.25
N ARG A 322 -44.02 -16.91 -8.46
CA ARG A 322 -45.00 -16.67 -9.50
C ARG A 322 -44.43 -16.87 -10.90
N ALA A 323 -43.23 -16.31 -11.17
CA ALA A 323 -42.54 -16.49 -12.45
C ALA A 323 -42.30 -17.97 -12.76
N ARG A 324 -41.83 -18.72 -11.77
CA ARG A 324 -41.61 -20.17 -11.88
C ARG A 324 -42.92 -20.93 -12.13
N SER A 325 -43.96 -20.64 -11.38
CA SER A 325 -45.27 -21.27 -11.48
C SER A 325 -45.91 -21.00 -12.84
N GLU A 326 -45.92 -19.75 -13.28
CA GLU A 326 -46.47 -19.36 -14.60
C GLU A 326 -45.66 -19.96 -15.75
N GLY A 327 -44.32 -19.95 -15.65
CA GLY A 327 -43.47 -20.59 -16.65
C GLY A 327 -43.75 -22.10 -16.78
N ALA A 328 -43.87 -22.80 -15.64
CA ALA A 328 -44.23 -24.22 -15.62
C ALA A 328 -45.62 -24.49 -16.21
N ALA A 329 -46.62 -23.67 -15.86
CA ALA A 329 -47.98 -23.79 -16.38
C ALA A 329 -48.02 -23.56 -17.91
N LYS A 330 -47.33 -22.52 -18.39
CA LYS A 330 -47.22 -22.25 -19.83
C LYS A 330 -46.46 -23.33 -20.59
N LEU A 331 -45.42 -23.88 -20.01
CA LEU A 331 -44.69 -25.01 -20.59
C LEU A 331 -45.64 -26.23 -20.79
N ALA A 332 -46.44 -26.54 -19.77
CA ALA A 332 -47.43 -27.65 -19.85
C ALA A 332 -48.51 -27.39 -20.89
N GLU A 333 -49.06 -26.16 -20.95
CA GLU A 333 -50.04 -25.73 -21.93
C GLU A 333 -49.51 -25.88 -23.36
N TRP A 334 -48.30 -25.36 -23.63
CA TRP A 334 -47.70 -25.39 -24.97
C TRP A 334 -47.24 -26.78 -25.42
N LYS A 335 -46.87 -27.63 -24.48
CA LYS A 335 -46.64 -29.06 -24.78
C LYS A 335 -47.91 -29.77 -25.24
N ALA A 336 -49.04 -29.44 -24.63
CA ALA A 336 -50.35 -30.03 -25.00
C ALA A 336 -50.93 -29.40 -26.28
N SER A 337 -50.69 -28.11 -26.53
CA SER A 337 -51.24 -27.36 -27.66
C SER A 337 -50.14 -26.42 -28.24
N PRO A 338 -49.22 -26.95 -29.05
CA PRO A 338 -48.10 -26.19 -29.60
C PRO A 338 -48.49 -24.94 -30.39
N ASP A 339 -49.61 -24.99 -31.09
CA ASP A 339 -50.13 -23.87 -31.90
C ASP A 339 -50.63 -22.69 -31.09
N ALA A 340 -50.87 -22.89 -29.80
CA ALA A 340 -51.25 -21.81 -28.88
C ALA A 340 -50.04 -20.96 -28.43
N ALA A 341 -48.82 -21.41 -28.66
CA ALA A 341 -47.61 -20.73 -28.24
C ALA A 341 -47.26 -19.55 -29.17
N LYS A 342 -47.43 -18.32 -28.66
CA LYS A 342 -47.01 -17.10 -29.36
C LYS A 342 -45.58 -16.75 -28.91
N LEU A 343 -44.61 -17.39 -29.54
CA LEU A 343 -43.19 -17.20 -29.21
C LEU A 343 -42.55 -16.10 -30.06
N PRO A 344 -41.50 -15.43 -29.55
CA PRO A 344 -40.68 -14.51 -30.32
C PRO A 344 -40.01 -15.19 -31.53
N ALA A 345 -39.42 -14.38 -32.40
CA ALA A 345 -38.64 -14.89 -33.54
C ALA A 345 -37.56 -15.85 -33.09
N ALA A 346 -37.37 -16.90 -33.92
CA ALA A 346 -36.35 -17.90 -33.62
C ALA A 346 -34.93 -17.30 -33.71
N ILE A 347 -34.07 -17.70 -32.78
CA ILE A 347 -32.66 -17.35 -32.72
C ILE A 347 -31.79 -18.59 -32.83
N VAL A 348 -30.57 -18.44 -33.33
CA VAL A 348 -29.59 -19.53 -33.39
C VAL A 348 -28.61 -19.40 -32.22
N VAL A 349 -28.54 -20.44 -31.39
CA VAL A 349 -27.65 -20.49 -30.25
C VAL A 349 -26.62 -21.61 -30.39
N SER A 350 -25.39 -21.32 -29.94
CA SER A 350 -24.31 -22.31 -29.79
C SER A 350 -23.54 -21.99 -28.52
N ARG A 351 -22.57 -22.86 -28.15
CA ARG A 351 -21.66 -22.57 -27.02
C ARG A 351 -20.83 -21.32 -27.22
N GLU A 352 -20.48 -21.05 -28.48
CA GLU A 352 -19.65 -19.89 -28.86
C GLU A 352 -20.50 -18.63 -29.08
N ALA A 353 -21.74 -18.79 -29.60
CA ALA A 353 -22.66 -17.69 -29.87
C ALA A 353 -23.96 -17.87 -29.06
N LYS A 354 -23.95 -17.36 -27.82
CA LYS A 354 -25.10 -17.52 -26.89
C LYS A 354 -26.26 -16.57 -27.16
N GLN A 355 -26.10 -15.57 -28.01
CA GLN A 355 -27.13 -14.55 -28.33
C GLN A 355 -27.71 -13.88 -27.07
N ALA A 356 -26.84 -13.52 -26.12
CA ALA A 356 -27.22 -12.95 -24.80
C ALA A 356 -28.15 -13.88 -23.94
N GLN A 357 -28.23 -15.16 -24.26
CA GLN A 357 -28.99 -16.11 -23.45
C GLN A 357 -28.17 -16.67 -22.29
N PRO A 358 -28.81 -16.97 -21.16
CA PRO A 358 -28.14 -17.65 -20.05
C PRO A 358 -27.50 -18.97 -20.46
N THR A 359 -26.34 -19.29 -19.89
CA THR A 359 -25.62 -20.54 -20.23
C THR A 359 -26.50 -21.79 -19.98
N ALA A 360 -27.26 -21.81 -18.89
CA ALA A 360 -28.14 -22.92 -18.56
C ALA A 360 -29.19 -23.16 -19.65
N LEU A 361 -29.76 -22.10 -20.23
CA LEU A 361 -30.71 -22.17 -21.32
C LEU A 361 -30.06 -22.75 -22.60
N VAL A 362 -28.89 -22.25 -22.95
CA VAL A 362 -28.14 -22.72 -24.13
C VAL A 362 -27.80 -24.21 -24.01
N GLU A 363 -27.29 -24.61 -22.84
CA GLU A 363 -26.95 -26.02 -22.57
C GLU A 363 -28.20 -26.94 -22.62
N ALA A 364 -29.32 -26.48 -22.04
CA ALA A 364 -30.57 -27.22 -22.11
C ALA A 364 -31.07 -27.38 -23.56
N ALA A 365 -31.03 -26.31 -24.35
CA ALA A 365 -31.37 -26.34 -25.77
C ALA A 365 -30.46 -27.28 -26.56
N LEU A 366 -29.14 -27.31 -26.28
CA LEU A 366 -28.19 -28.20 -26.97
C LEU A 366 -28.35 -29.68 -26.57
N ARG A 367 -28.81 -29.98 -25.36
CA ARG A 367 -29.10 -31.34 -24.88
C ARG A 367 -30.45 -31.89 -25.30
N ALA A 368 -31.37 -31.03 -25.70
CA ALA A 368 -32.72 -31.46 -26.10
C ALA A 368 -32.69 -32.45 -27.27
N SER A 369 -33.58 -33.44 -27.23
CA SER A 369 -33.71 -34.43 -28.33
C SER A 369 -34.13 -33.76 -29.63
N THR A 370 -33.62 -34.26 -30.78
CA THR A 370 -33.98 -33.79 -32.12
C THR A 370 -34.83 -34.82 -32.88
N GLN A 371 -35.17 -35.92 -32.24
CA GLN A 371 -35.92 -37.01 -32.90
C GLN A 371 -37.36 -36.63 -33.25
N ALA A 372 -37.98 -35.72 -32.47
CA ALA A 372 -39.31 -35.21 -32.73
C ALA A 372 -39.36 -33.70 -32.42
N LEU A 373 -39.63 -32.86 -33.40
CA LEU A 373 -39.73 -31.41 -33.27
C LEU A 373 -41.18 -30.95 -33.38
N PRO A 374 -41.60 -29.89 -32.69
CA PRO A 374 -40.80 -29.11 -31.72
C PRO A 374 -40.64 -29.82 -30.39
N VAL A 375 -39.47 -29.60 -29.74
CA VAL A 375 -39.19 -30.08 -28.38
C VAL A 375 -39.30 -28.90 -27.40
N TRP A 376 -40.04 -29.09 -26.34
CA TRP A 376 -40.30 -28.09 -25.30
C TRP A 376 -39.44 -28.37 -24.05
N VAL A 377 -38.62 -27.41 -23.66
CA VAL A 377 -37.73 -27.51 -22.50
C VAL A 377 -37.96 -26.32 -21.57
N GLY A 378 -38.21 -26.60 -20.31
CA GLY A 378 -38.22 -25.59 -19.24
C GLY A 378 -36.85 -25.52 -18.57
N VAL A 379 -36.39 -24.30 -18.27
CA VAL A 379 -35.16 -24.06 -17.55
C VAL A 379 -35.45 -23.08 -16.42
N ASP A 380 -35.17 -23.51 -15.20
CA ASP A 380 -35.25 -22.63 -14.02
C ASP A 380 -33.91 -21.88 -13.86
N LEU A 381 -33.96 -20.57 -13.92
CA LEU A 381 -32.82 -19.68 -13.77
C LEU A 381 -32.69 -19.10 -12.34
N GLY A 382 -33.39 -19.70 -11.37
CA GLY A 382 -33.39 -19.27 -9.98
C GLY A 382 -34.05 -17.90 -9.79
N SER A 383 -33.31 -16.96 -9.19
CA SER A 383 -33.84 -15.60 -8.97
C SER A 383 -33.96 -14.75 -10.24
N SER A 384 -33.56 -15.27 -11.39
CA SER A 384 -33.58 -14.56 -12.68
C SER A 384 -34.73 -14.97 -13.59
N GLY A 385 -35.50 -16.02 -13.20
CA GLY A 385 -36.65 -16.49 -14.00
C GLY A 385 -36.63 -17.94 -14.37
#